data_f236a04df8b1bbcdbc59ca29b1cb1783
#
_entry.id   f236a04df8b1bbcdbc59ca29b1cb1783
#
_cell.length_a   1.000
_cell.length_b   1.000
_cell.length_c   1.000
_cell.angle_alpha   90.00
_cell.angle_beta   90.00
_cell.angle_gamma   90.00
#
_symmetry.space_group_name_H-M   'P 1'
#
loop_
_entity.id
_entity.type
_entity.pdbx_description
1 polymer ?
#
loop_
_entity_poly.entity_id
_entity_poly.type
_entity_poly.pdbx_seq_one_letter_code
_entity_poly.pdbx_strand_id
1 'polypeptide(L)'
;KMYNMKRIFFFFLFASIVPFVSFAQWGDPDEKKQLNVSDLKAPVIKWDIDSYNFGEIPQGIPVDVVFEFTNTGNAPLIISKVEPACNCTNAQWPKTPIMPGQKGSIQVTFDAETGGKFSKTAVVTSNAKPTEQTLVFVGTVVPKKK
;
A
#
# COMPACT_ATOMS: atom_id res chain seq x y z
N LYS A 1 15.30 -81.88 30.14
CA LYS A 1 16.65 -82.04 30.73
C LYS A 1 17.10 -80.58 31.00
N MET A 2 16.77 -80.02 32.15
CA MET A 2 17.56 -80.07 33.40
C MET A 2 19.02 -79.67 33.19
N TYR A 3 19.37 -78.55 33.72
CA TYR A 3 20.45 -78.23 34.66
C TYR A 3 20.49 -76.67 34.77
N ASN A 4 20.09 -76.04 35.78
CA ASN A 4 20.50 -75.94 37.16
C ASN A 4 21.95 -75.43 37.34
N MET A 5 21.98 -74.39 38.12
CA MET A 5 22.95 -74.04 39.14
C MET A 5 23.73 -72.75 38.91
N LYS A 6 23.37 -71.76 39.62
CA LYS A 6 23.89 -71.29 40.94
C LYS A 6 25.18 -70.46 40.88
N ARG A 7 25.07 -69.37 41.60
CA ARG A 7 26.11 -68.66 42.35
C ARG A 7 26.88 -67.60 41.60
N ILE A 8 27.18 -66.43 42.06
CA ILE A 8 27.34 -65.83 43.37
C ILE A 8 27.63 -64.32 43.13
N PHE A 9 27.03 -63.46 43.94
CA PHE A 9 27.55 -62.20 44.54
C PHE A 9 28.75 -61.54 43.82
N PHE A 10 28.63 -60.32 43.46
CA PHE A 10 29.51 -59.29 44.00
C PHE A 10 28.84 -57.93 43.94
N PHE A 11 28.66 -57.35 45.12
CA PHE A 11 28.40 -55.97 45.40
C PHE A 11 29.51 -55.10 44.81
N PHE A 12 29.19 -54.17 43.99
CA PHE A 12 29.95 -52.93 43.88
C PHE A 12 29.01 -51.75 43.81
N LEU A 13 28.84 -51.17 44.97
CA LEU A 13 28.26 -49.85 45.20
C LEU A 13 29.27 -48.83 44.68
N PHE A 14 29.07 -48.32 43.47
CA PHE A 14 29.75 -47.11 43.04
C PHE A 14 28.73 -46.03 42.89
N ALA A 15 28.61 -45.27 43.97
CA ALA A 15 27.95 -43.97 43.93
C ALA A 15 28.83 -43.01 43.10
N SER A 16 28.61 -42.93 41.82
CA SER A 16 29.14 -41.83 41.04
C SER A 16 28.12 -40.70 41.04
N ILE A 17 28.40 -39.75 41.90
CA ILE A 17 27.79 -38.42 41.88
C ILE A 17 28.16 -37.78 40.53
N VAL A 18 27.23 -37.78 39.60
CA VAL A 18 27.35 -36.98 38.40
C VAL A 18 26.91 -35.57 38.78
N PRO A 19 27.80 -34.57 38.75
CA PRO A 19 27.35 -33.19 38.91
C PRO A 19 26.47 -32.85 37.72
N PHE A 20 25.23 -32.56 38.01
CA PHE A 20 24.27 -31.97 37.06
C PHE A 20 24.80 -30.59 36.70
N VAL A 21 25.65 -30.53 35.68
CA VAL A 21 26.01 -29.24 35.07
C VAL A 21 24.75 -28.72 34.42
N SER A 22 24.07 -27.82 35.12
CA SER A 22 23.04 -26.96 34.53
C SER A 22 23.70 -26.17 33.42
N PHE A 23 23.55 -26.64 32.20
CA PHE A 23 23.83 -25.86 31.02
C PHE A 23 22.80 -24.72 31.03
N ALA A 24 23.21 -23.58 31.58
CA ALA A 24 22.46 -22.33 31.38
C ALA A 24 22.42 -22.09 29.87
N GLN A 25 21.26 -22.33 29.30
CA GLN A 25 20.95 -21.97 27.93
C GLN A 25 21.05 -20.46 27.84
N TRP A 26 22.24 -19.99 27.44
CA TRP A 26 22.40 -18.63 26.97
C TRP A 26 21.53 -18.54 25.73
N GLY A 27 20.34 -17.91 25.89
CA GLY A 27 19.51 -17.50 24.76
C GLY A 27 20.37 -16.60 23.88
N ASP A 28 20.49 -16.99 22.62
CA ASP A 28 21.13 -16.19 21.58
C ASP A 28 20.46 -14.80 21.54
N PRO A 29 21.21 -13.69 21.76
CA PRO A 29 20.66 -12.35 21.67
C PRO A 29 20.46 -11.87 20.23
N ASP A 30 20.63 -12.74 19.23
CA ASP A 30 20.50 -12.44 17.80
C ASP A 30 19.32 -13.14 17.13
N GLU A 31 18.18 -13.23 17.82
CA GLU A 31 16.95 -13.34 17.07
C GLU A 31 16.68 -12.00 16.39
N LYS A 32 17.34 -11.78 15.26
CA LYS A 32 16.96 -10.76 14.29
C LYS A 32 15.51 -11.05 13.91
N LYS A 33 14.58 -10.45 14.67
CA LYS A 33 13.18 -10.37 14.28
C LYS A 33 13.17 -9.83 12.85
N GLN A 34 13.08 -10.73 11.89
CA GLN A 34 12.83 -10.35 10.50
C GLN A 34 11.54 -9.53 10.53
N LEU A 35 11.68 -8.21 10.35
CA LEU A 35 10.53 -7.36 10.09
C LEU A 35 9.91 -7.90 8.80
N ASN A 36 8.80 -8.60 8.94
CA ASN A 36 7.96 -8.92 7.81
C ASN A 36 7.54 -7.60 7.17
N VAL A 37 7.81 -7.46 5.88
CA VAL A 37 7.43 -6.28 5.09
C VAL A 37 5.91 -6.04 5.20
N SER A 38 5.12 -7.06 5.52
CA SER A 38 3.69 -6.98 5.81
C SER A 38 3.33 -6.24 7.11
N ASP A 39 4.29 -6.10 8.06
CA ASP A 39 4.06 -5.38 9.33
C ASP A 39 4.34 -3.88 9.21
N LEU A 40 4.91 -3.43 8.10
CA LEU A 40 5.08 -2.02 7.81
C LEU A 40 3.71 -1.42 7.48
N LYS A 41 3.18 -0.63 8.42
CA LYS A 41 1.96 0.13 8.18
C LYS A 41 2.20 1.10 7.03
N ALA A 42 1.57 0.84 5.89
CA ALA A 42 1.67 1.68 4.71
C ALA A 42 0.28 1.96 4.11
N PRO A 43 0.03 3.19 3.66
CA PRO A 43 -1.16 3.49 2.88
C PRO A 43 -1.03 2.93 1.47
N VAL A 44 -2.14 2.53 0.88
CA VAL A 44 -2.22 2.06 -0.51
C VAL A 44 -3.42 2.71 -1.16
N ILE A 45 -3.19 3.37 -2.30
CA ILE A 45 -4.28 3.93 -3.12
C ILE A 45 -4.73 2.88 -4.11
N LYS A 46 -6.01 2.55 -4.07
CA LYS A 46 -6.69 1.79 -5.12
C LYS A 46 -7.67 2.72 -5.81
N TRP A 47 -7.39 3.06 -7.06
CA TRP A 47 -8.28 3.86 -7.90
C TRP A 47 -9.43 3.00 -8.42
N ASP A 48 -10.63 3.57 -8.48
CA ASP A 48 -11.75 2.96 -9.17
C ASP A 48 -11.56 3.12 -10.69
N ILE A 49 -11.07 4.31 -11.11
CA ILE A 49 -10.57 4.63 -12.46
C ILE A 49 -9.38 5.59 -12.32
N ASP A 50 -8.36 5.45 -13.14
CA ASP A 50 -7.20 6.35 -13.25
C ASP A 50 -7.16 7.12 -14.57
N SER A 51 -8.09 6.80 -15.48
CA SER A 51 -8.24 7.43 -16.76
C SER A 51 -9.70 7.66 -17.10
N TYR A 52 -10.00 8.78 -17.77
CA TYR A 52 -11.34 9.15 -18.16
C TYR A 52 -11.39 9.73 -19.59
N ASN A 53 -12.40 9.35 -20.37
CA ASN A 53 -12.63 9.90 -21.69
C ASN A 53 -13.95 10.68 -21.72
N PHE A 54 -13.84 11.99 -21.91
CA PHE A 54 -15.00 12.87 -22.02
C PHE A 54 -15.76 12.74 -23.34
N GLY A 55 -15.14 12.11 -24.35
CA GLY A 55 -15.71 12.15 -25.70
C GLY A 55 -15.64 13.56 -26.32
N GLU A 56 -16.70 13.98 -26.97
CA GLU A 56 -16.84 15.35 -27.52
C GLU A 56 -17.47 16.29 -26.48
N ILE A 57 -16.79 17.38 -26.21
CA ILE A 57 -17.24 18.42 -25.29
C ILE A 57 -17.31 19.79 -25.98
N PRO A 58 -18.26 20.65 -25.61
CA PRO A 58 -18.39 21.96 -26.25
C PRO A 58 -17.29 22.93 -25.79
N GLN A 59 -16.76 23.69 -26.74
CA GLN A 59 -15.73 24.70 -26.47
C GLN A 59 -16.24 25.79 -25.50
N GLY A 60 -15.37 26.17 -24.53
CA GLY A 60 -15.62 27.21 -23.54
C GLY A 60 -16.64 26.82 -22.49
N ILE A 61 -17.00 25.56 -22.36
CA ILE A 61 -17.82 25.04 -21.26
C ILE A 61 -16.96 24.12 -20.40
N PRO A 62 -16.60 24.50 -19.16
CA PRO A 62 -15.81 23.65 -18.27
C PRO A 62 -16.50 22.31 -18.00
N VAL A 63 -15.72 21.26 -17.90
CA VAL A 63 -16.17 19.91 -17.57
C VAL A 63 -15.42 19.36 -16.38
N ASP A 64 -16.11 18.58 -15.55
CA ASP A 64 -15.56 17.97 -14.36
C ASP A 64 -15.46 16.46 -14.51
N VAL A 65 -14.41 15.89 -13.96
CA VAL A 65 -14.29 14.45 -13.70
C VAL A 65 -13.91 14.22 -12.24
N VAL A 66 -14.49 13.19 -11.65
CA VAL A 66 -14.18 12.77 -10.29
C VAL A 66 -13.48 11.41 -10.34
N PHE A 67 -12.26 11.38 -9.85
CA PHE A 67 -11.48 10.17 -9.67
C PHE A 67 -11.65 9.68 -8.23
N GLU A 68 -12.41 8.62 -8.06
CA GLU A 68 -12.62 7.99 -6.75
C GLU A 68 -11.52 6.99 -6.47
N PHE A 69 -11.14 6.88 -5.20
CA PHE A 69 -10.16 5.92 -4.72
C PHE A 69 -10.49 5.43 -3.32
N THR A 70 -9.92 4.30 -2.96
CA THR A 70 -10.01 3.71 -1.62
C THR A 70 -8.62 3.54 -1.03
N ASN A 71 -8.41 3.91 0.22
CA ASN A 71 -7.21 3.52 0.95
C ASN A 71 -7.34 2.06 1.37
N THR A 72 -6.74 1.16 0.60
CA THR A 72 -6.72 -0.29 0.88
C THR A 72 -5.54 -0.71 1.76
N GLY A 73 -4.71 0.25 2.16
CA GLY A 73 -3.60 0.03 3.08
C GLY A 73 -4.02 -0.07 4.54
N ASN A 74 -3.05 -0.15 5.42
CA ASN A 74 -3.26 -0.27 6.86
C ASN A 74 -2.74 0.96 7.65
N ALA A 75 -2.43 2.06 6.96
CA ALA A 75 -2.03 3.34 7.53
C ALA A 75 -2.84 4.51 6.91
N PRO A 76 -2.94 5.66 7.58
CA PRO A 76 -3.58 6.84 7.03
C PRO A 76 -2.92 7.30 5.73
N LEU A 77 -3.74 7.54 4.69
CA LEU A 77 -3.31 8.07 3.41
C LEU A 77 -3.44 9.59 3.41
N ILE A 78 -2.38 10.28 3.00
CA ILE A 78 -2.34 11.73 2.90
C ILE A 78 -1.99 12.10 1.46
N ILE A 79 -2.90 12.82 0.78
CA ILE A 79 -2.61 13.44 -0.51
C ILE A 79 -1.98 14.80 -0.23
N SER A 80 -0.71 14.93 -0.52
CA SER A 80 0.05 16.17 -0.27
C SER A 80 -0.14 17.19 -1.37
N LYS A 81 -0.25 16.73 -2.63
CA LYS A 81 -0.33 17.60 -3.79
C LYS A 81 -1.06 16.92 -4.94
N VAL A 82 -1.73 17.74 -5.76
CA VAL A 82 -2.23 17.34 -7.08
C VAL A 82 -1.83 18.43 -8.07
N GLU A 83 -1.03 18.07 -9.06
CA GLU A 83 -0.49 19.00 -10.06
C GLU A 83 -1.06 18.68 -11.44
N PRO A 84 -1.99 19.50 -11.93
CA PRO A 84 -2.40 19.45 -13.33
C PRO A 84 -1.25 19.83 -14.26
N ALA A 85 -1.18 19.20 -15.44
CA ALA A 85 -0.14 19.48 -16.43
C ALA A 85 -0.27 20.86 -17.12
N CYS A 86 -1.37 21.58 -16.91
CA CYS A 86 -1.58 22.92 -17.47
C CYS A 86 -2.45 23.78 -16.54
N ASN A 87 -2.36 25.10 -16.71
CA ASN A 87 -3.21 26.07 -16.02
C ASN A 87 -4.70 26.02 -16.48
N CYS A 88 -5.00 25.28 -17.55
CA CYS A 88 -6.34 25.02 -18.06
C CYS A 88 -7.11 23.97 -17.26
N THR A 89 -6.50 23.48 -16.18
CA THR A 89 -7.06 22.44 -15.33
C THR A 89 -6.91 22.83 -13.87
N ASN A 90 -7.97 22.69 -13.10
CA ASN A 90 -7.96 22.85 -11.65
C ASN A 90 -8.24 21.49 -10.98
N ALA A 91 -7.65 21.26 -9.82
CA ALA A 91 -7.86 20.03 -9.07
C ALA A 91 -8.20 20.32 -7.61
N GLN A 92 -9.19 19.61 -7.08
CA GLN A 92 -9.58 19.63 -5.68
C GLN A 92 -9.44 18.23 -5.08
N TRP A 93 -8.89 18.15 -3.87
CA TRP A 93 -8.66 16.86 -3.19
C TRP A 93 -8.82 17.01 -1.67
N PRO A 94 -9.05 15.90 -0.95
CA PRO A 94 -9.13 15.91 0.49
C PRO A 94 -7.83 16.38 1.13
N LYS A 95 -7.92 17.31 2.06
CA LYS A 95 -6.77 17.80 2.85
C LYS A 95 -6.60 17.07 4.17
N THR A 96 -7.61 16.28 4.57
CA THR A 96 -7.59 15.44 5.76
C THR A 96 -7.08 14.02 5.42
N PRO A 97 -6.41 13.33 6.36
CA PRO A 97 -6.01 11.95 6.16
C PRO A 97 -7.21 11.03 5.88
N ILE A 98 -7.06 10.13 4.90
CA ILE A 98 -8.04 9.10 4.55
C ILE A 98 -7.63 7.82 5.29
N MET A 99 -8.47 7.38 6.23
CA MET A 99 -8.18 6.22 7.07
C MET A 99 -8.25 4.91 6.27
N PRO A 100 -7.61 3.82 6.74
CA PRO A 100 -7.74 2.51 6.15
C PRO A 100 -9.20 2.11 5.89
N GLY A 101 -9.49 1.65 4.67
CA GLY A 101 -10.82 1.28 4.21
C GLY A 101 -11.73 2.43 3.79
N GLN A 102 -11.34 3.68 4.01
CA GLN A 102 -12.13 4.85 3.60
C GLN A 102 -11.89 5.20 2.14
N LYS A 103 -12.92 5.79 1.53
CA LYS A 103 -12.90 6.37 0.19
C LYS A 103 -12.52 7.83 0.23
N GLY A 104 -11.86 8.29 -0.85
CA GLY A 104 -11.61 9.68 -1.16
C GLY A 104 -11.88 9.96 -2.63
N SER A 105 -11.88 11.22 -3.01
CA SER A 105 -12.06 11.62 -4.41
C SER A 105 -11.20 12.84 -4.75
N ILE A 106 -10.74 12.87 -6.00
CA ILE A 106 -10.09 14.03 -6.59
C ILE A 106 -10.98 14.51 -7.72
N GLN A 107 -11.46 15.74 -7.61
CA GLN A 107 -12.21 16.39 -8.67
C GLN A 107 -11.24 17.19 -9.53
N VAL A 108 -11.34 16.99 -10.85
CA VAL A 108 -10.55 17.70 -11.85
C VAL A 108 -11.50 18.44 -12.77
N THR A 109 -11.31 19.75 -12.88
CA THR A 109 -12.07 20.65 -13.77
C THR A 109 -11.20 21.08 -14.92
N PHE A 110 -11.66 20.86 -16.16
CA PHE A 110 -11.00 21.30 -17.39
C PHE A 110 -11.82 22.40 -18.06
N ASP A 111 -11.19 23.52 -18.44
CA ASP A 111 -11.86 24.71 -18.96
C ASP A 111 -12.39 24.60 -20.42
N ALA A 112 -11.83 23.65 -21.19
CA ALA A 112 -12.21 23.39 -22.58
C ALA A 112 -12.13 24.63 -23.53
N GLU A 113 -11.29 25.61 -23.24
CA GLU A 113 -11.20 26.84 -24.04
C GLU A 113 -10.63 26.63 -25.44
N THR A 114 -9.67 25.71 -25.56
CA THR A 114 -8.98 25.42 -26.82
C THR A 114 -9.62 24.26 -27.55
N GLY A 115 -10.06 24.49 -28.79
CA GLY A 115 -10.66 23.45 -29.65
C GLY A 115 -9.66 22.38 -30.09
N GLY A 116 -10.16 21.17 -30.36
CA GLY A 116 -9.39 20.03 -30.85
C GLY A 116 -9.23 18.89 -29.85
N LYS A 117 -8.51 17.85 -30.23
CA LYS A 117 -8.21 16.69 -29.35
C LYS A 117 -7.31 17.11 -28.22
N PHE A 118 -7.58 16.62 -27.03
CA PHE A 118 -6.74 16.83 -25.86
C PHE A 118 -6.44 15.51 -25.13
N SER A 119 -5.27 15.49 -24.52
CA SER A 119 -4.86 14.50 -23.54
C SER A 119 -4.14 15.24 -22.42
N LYS A 120 -4.70 15.21 -21.22
CA LYS A 120 -4.22 15.95 -20.05
C LYS A 120 -3.98 15.00 -18.92
N THR A 121 -3.08 15.39 -18.03
CA THR A 121 -2.71 14.61 -16.85
C THR A 121 -2.78 15.46 -15.58
N ALA A 122 -2.99 14.80 -14.45
CA ALA A 122 -2.79 15.36 -13.13
C ALA A 122 -1.94 14.39 -12.30
N VAL A 123 -0.82 14.87 -11.78
CA VAL A 123 0.08 14.08 -10.92
C VAL A 123 -0.37 14.21 -9.49
N VAL A 124 -0.66 13.09 -8.85
CA VAL A 124 -1.07 12.98 -7.44
C VAL A 124 0.11 12.54 -6.62
N THR A 125 0.56 13.38 -5.69
CA THR A 125 1.64 13.07 -4.73
C THR A 125 1.04 12.71 -3.38
N SER A 126 1.46 11.57 -2.83
CA SER A 126 0.97 11.07 -1.55
C SER A 126 2.05 10.34 -0.75
N ASN A 127 1.72 9.94 0.47
CA ASN A 127 2.57 9.07 1.30
C ASN A 127 2.42 7.58 0.97
N ALA A 128 1.63 7.20 -0.04
CA ALA A 128 1.55 5.84 -0.56
C ALA A 128 2.76 5.48 -1.44
N LYS A 129 2.87 4.22 -1.83
CA LYS A 129 3.86 3.77 -2.82
C LYS A 129 3.15 3.18 -4.04
N PRO A 130 3.50 3.66 -5.26
CA PRO A 130 4.43 4.75 -5.57
C PRO A 130 3.93 6.09 -5.01
N THR A 131 4.87 7.00 -4.67
CA THR A 131 4.54 8.31 -4.08
C THR A 131 3.84 9.25 -5.06
N GLU A 132 4.06 9.03 -6.35
CA GLU A 132 3.42 9.78 -7.42
C GLU A 132 2.61 8.83 -8.30
N GLN A 133 1.39 9.24 -8.60
CA GLN A 133 0.47 8.53 -9.49
C GLN A 133 -0.16 9.52 -10.46
N THR A 134 -0.36 9.09 -11.70
CA THR A 134 -0.84 9.98 -12.77
C THR A 134 -2.28 9.63 -13.12
N LEU A 135 -3.15 10.61 -13.03
CA LEU A 135 -4.52 10.56 -13.57
C LEU A 135 -4.51 11.13 -14.98
N VAL A 136 -5.24 10.51 -15.89
CA VAL A 136 -5.29 10.88 -17.31
C VAL A 136 -6.73 11.17 -17.72
N PHE A 137 -6.95 12.26 -18.45
CA PHE A 137 -8.24 12.52 -19.07
C PHE A 137 -8.08 13.04 -20.50
N VAL A 138 -8.93 12.54 -21.37
CA VAL A 138 -8.85 12.76 -22.81
C VAL A 138 -10.21 13.16 -23.36
N GLY A 139 -10.21 13.72 -24.56
CA GLY A 139 -11.43 14.06 -25.28
C GLY A 139 -11.18 14.92 -26.50
N THR A 140 -12.26 15.47 -27.05
CA THR A 140 -12.22 16.40 -28.16
C THR A 140 -13.11 17.59 -27.87
N VAL A 141 -12.52 18.78 -27.88
CA VAL A 141 -13.26 20.04 -27.76
C VAL A 141 -13.77 20.42 -29.15
N VAL A 142 -15.08 20.47 -29.30
CA VAL A 142 -15.74 20.84 -30.55
C VAL A 142 -16.34 22.23 -30.46
N PRO A 143 -16.40 23.00 -31.59
CA PRO A 143 -17.03 24.32 -31.58
C PRO A 143 -18.46 24.23 -31.05
N LYS A 144 -18.86 25.25 -30.24
CA LYS A 144 -20.23 25.34 -29.77
C LYS A 144 -21.18 25.49 -30.94
N LYS A 145 -22.11 24.55 -31.14
CA LYS A 145 -23.17 24.69 -32.13
C LYS A 145 -23.99 25.94 -31.77
N LYS A 146 -24.10 26.84 -32.72
CA LYS A 146 -25.00 28.00 -32.62
C LYS A 146 -26.46 27.59 -32.59
#